data_5c1400e0d4013404bf8e7844f3b017dd
#
_entry.id   5c1400e0d4013404bf8e7844f3b017dd
#
_cell.length_a   1.000
_cell.length_b   1.000
_cell.length_c   1.000
_cell.angle_alpha   90.00
_cell.angle_beta   90.00
_cell.angle_gamma   90.00
#
_symmetry.space_group_name_H-M   'P 1'
#
loop_
_entity.id
_entity.type
_entity.pdbx_description
1 polymer ?
#
loop_
_entity_poly.entity_id
_entity_poly.type
_entity_poly.pdbx_seq_one_letter_code
_entity_poly.pdbx_strand_id
1 'polypeptide(L)'
;KGIENVRIAGRGILCGAKETHCDERRTQLINFEYCRNVEISGVTLIDSPAWTIRLKNSQDLLVDNVKQISWILNSDGLDVCNSREVRVRNCFFRNYDDCITIKNQELAKMGCEDVLVENCVGWTDCANVFLVGPECGTSREPRTNYIRNVTFRNCIVLETPTLYDNKEGDEG
;
A
#
# COMPACT_ATOMS: atom_id res chain seq x y z
N LYS A 1 14.10 -0.35 9.55
CA LYS A 1 14.22 1.10 9.50
C LYS A 1 15.66 1.52 9.24
N GLY A 2 15.90 2.40 8.25
CA GLY A 2 17.23 2.93 7.96
C GLY A 2 18.22 1.88 7.44
N ILE A 3 17.77 0.95 6.60
CA ILE A 3 18.60 -0.13 6.04
C ILE A 3 18.65 -0.05 4.52
N GLU A 4 19.70 -0.61 3.95
CA GLU A 4 19.91 -0.66 2.50
C GLU A 4 20.17 -2.09 2.02
N ASN A 5 19.89 -2.31 0.73
CA ASN A 5 20.15 -3.59 0.04
C ASN A 5 19.44 -4.78 0.71
N VAL A 6 18.13 -4.65 0.91
CA VAL A 6 17.31 -5.66 1.57
C VAL A 6 16.41 -6.37 0.58
N ARG A 7 16.36 -7.68 0.72
CA ARG A 7 15.50 -8.51 -0.12
C ARG A 7 14.65 -9.45 0.72
N ILE A 8 13.35 -9.44 0.50
CA ILE A 8 12.39 -10.47 0.95
C ILE A 8 11.94 -11.20 -0.30
N ALA A 9 12.41 -12.42 -0.52
CA ALA A 9 12.11 -13.14 -1.74
C ALA A 9 11.84 -14.62 -1.50
N GLY A 10 11.05 -15.22 -2.41
CA GLY A 10 10.76 -16.67 -2.36
C GLY A 10 9.31 -16.95 -2.74
N ARG A 11 8.89 -18.19 -2.45
CA ARG A 11 7.50 -18.64 -2.69
C ARG A 11 6.75 -18.96 -1.40
N GLY A 12 7.31 -18.55 -0.27
CA GLY A 12 6.71 -18.79 1.04
C GLY A 12 5.53 -17.88 1.33
N ILE A 13 4.88 -18.17 2.44
CA ILE A 13 3.77 -17.40 2.98
C ILE A 13 4.27 -16.67 4.22
N LEU A 14 4.02 -15.36 4.28
CA LEU A 14 4.12 -14.57 5.50
C LEU A 14 2.70 -14.31 5.98
N CYS A 15 2.40 -14.80 7.19
CA CYS A 15 1.08 -14.68 7.79
C CYS A 15 1.13 -13.72 8.96
N GLY A 16 0.25 -12.73 8.99
CA GLY A 16 0.08 -11.82 10.12
C GLY A 16 -0.54 -12.47 11.34
N ALA A 17 -0.77 -13.78 11.25
CA ALA A 17 -1.22 -14.69 12.29
C ALA A 17 -2.36 -14.17 13.15
N LYS A 18 -3.55 -14.16 12.60
CA LYS A 18 -4.79 -14.21 13.40
C LYS A 18 -4.87 -13.33 14.66
N GLU A 19 -3.98 -12.40 14.80
CA GLU A 19 -4.10 -11.32 15.76
C GLU A 19 -5.30 -10.48 15.31
N THR A 20 -6.47 -11.10 15.39
CA THR A 20 -7.76 -10.59 14.94
C THR A 20 -8.24 -9.41 15.76
N HIS A 21 -7.46 -8.98 16.70
CA HIS A 21 -7.87 -7.93 17.59
C HIS A 21 -7.15 -6.64 17.26
N CYS A 22 -7.96 -5.66 17.00
CA CYS A 22 -7.67 -4.25 17.01
C CYS A 22 -7.04 -3.82 18.35
N ASP A 23 -5.89 -4.39 18.69
CA ASP A 23 -5.07 -3.83 19.73
C ASP A 23 -4.53 -2.48 19.22
N GLU A 24 -4.40 -1.52 20.11
CA GLU A 24 -3.86 -0.17 19.82
C GLU A 24 -2.47 -0.20 19.16
N ARG A 25 -1.84 -1.36 19.12
CA ARG A 25 -0.53 -1.64 18.51
C ARG A 25 -0.63 -2.28 17.13
N ARG A 26 -1.50 -1.79 16.28
CA ARG A 26 -1.57 -2.25 14.88
C ARG A 26 -0.21 -2.13 14.20
N THR A 27 0.43 -3.25 13.90
CA THR A 27 1.70 -3.28 13.19
C THR A 27 1.50 -3.74 11.77
N GLN A 28 2.16 -3.09 10.83
CA GLN A 28 2.19 -3.54 9.44
C GLN A 28 2.95 -4.88 9.37
N LEU A 29 2.52 -5.78 8.48
CA LEU A 29 3.21 -7.06 8.29
C LEU A 29 4.62 -6.85 7.76
N ILE A 30 4.79 -5.91 6.83
CA ILE A 30 6.07 -5.47 6.30
C ILE A 30 6.14 -3.95 6.37
N ASN A 31 7.14 -3.42 7.07
CA ASN A 31 7.35 -1.98 7.19
C ASN A 31 8.80 -1.59 6.90
N PHE A 32 9.00 -0.88 5.79
CA PHE A 32 10.27 -0.27 5.43
C PHE A 32 10.18 1.25 5.58
N GLU A 33 11.02 1.80 6.43
CA GLU A 33 11.07 3.24 6.68
C GLU A 33 12.51 3.74 6.62
N TYR A 34 12.75 4.80 5.83
CA TYR A 34 14.09 5.34 5.55
C TYR A 34 15.04 4.29 4.94
N CYS A 35 14.54 3.47 4.04
CA CYS A 35 15.29 2.38 3.42
C CYS A 35 15.63 2.70 1.97
N ARG A 36 16.64 2.00 1.43
CA ARG A 36 17.04 2.13 0.05
C ARG A 36 17.38 0.76 -0.55
N ASN A 37 17.09 0.62 -1.86
CA ASN A 37 17.30 -0.62 -2.60
C ASN A 37 16.65 -1.82 -1.88
N VAL A 38 15.31 -1.82 -1.90
CA VAL A 38 14.49 -2.85 -1.25
C VAL A 38 13.74 -3.65 -2.31
N GLU A 39 13.80 -4.95 -2.22
CA GLU A 39 13.02 -5.87 -3.06
C GLU A 39 12.11 -6.75 -2.19
N ILE A 40 10.83 -6.84 -2.57
CA ILE A 40 9.88 -7.81 -2.07
C ILE A 40 9.37 -8.60 -3.26
N SER A 41 9.69 -9.91 -3.34
CA SER A 41 9.35 -10.67 -4.55
C SER A 41 8.90 -12.10 -4.29
N GLY A 42 7.87 -12.51 -5.03
CA GLY A 42 7.39 -13.89 -5.13
C GLY A 42 6.60 -14.41 -3.93
N VAL A 43 6.60 -13.71 -2.81
CA VAL A 43 5.97 -14.14 -1.56
C VAL A 43 4.45 -13.99 -1.59
N THR A 44 3.77 -14.75 -0.76
CA THR A 44 2.35 -14.59 -0.46
C THR A 44 2.19 -14.02 0.94
N LEU A 45 1.39 -12.96 1.06
CA LEU A 45 1.12 -12.25 2.32
C LEU A 45 -0.34 -12.48 2.69
N ILE A 46 -0.61 -12.91 3.91
CA ILE A 46 -1.97 -13.16 4.37
C ILE A 46 -2.25 -12.56 5.75
N ASP A 47 -3.48 -12.10 5.92
CA ASP A 47 -4.05 -11.70 7.21
C ASP A 47 -3.18 -10.71 8.00
N SER A 48 -2.80 -9.61 7.36
CA SER A 48 -2.11 -8.54 8.08
C SER A 48 -3.05 -7.89 9.11
N PRO A 49 -2.60 -7.63 10.34
CA PRO A 49 -3.42 -6.99 11.36
C PRO A 49 -3.66 -5.50 11.13
N ALA A 50 -2.97 -4.91 10.17
CA ALA A 50 -3.10 -3.54 9.70
C ALA A 50 -2.66 -3.49 8.23
N TRP A 51 -2.21 -2.33 7.74
CA TRP A 51 -1.60 -2.21 6.41
C TRP A 51 -0.56 -3.31 6.19
N THR A 52 -0.59 -3.93 5.04
CA THR A 52 0.25 -5.13 4.83
C THR A 52 1.68 -4.75 4.51
N ILE A 53 1.88 -3.93 3.48
CA ILE A 53 3.21 -3.43 3.11
C ILE A 53 3.20 -1.92 3.21
N ARG A 54 4.07 -1.36 4.04
CA ARG A 54 4.27 0.08 4.11
C ARG A 54 5.69 0.43 3.70
N LEU A 55 5.81 1.29 2.70
CA LEU A 55 7.06 1.85 2.21
C LEU A 55 7.07 3.35 2.53
N LYS A 56 7.84 3.79 3.52
CA LYS A 56 7.83 5.19 3.98
C LYS A 56 9.20 5.84 3.92
N ASN A 57 9.25 7.07 3.36
CA ASN A 57 10.48 7.86 3.23
C ASN A 57 11.64 7.04 2.63
N SER A 58 11.35 6.19 1.67
CA SER A 58 12.27 5.20 1.12
C SER A 58 12.45 5.37 -0.38
N GLN A 59 13.48 4.80 -0.95
CA GLN A 59 13.85 4.99 -2.35
C GLN A 59 14.35 3.69 -2.98
N ASP A 60 14.16 3.57 -4.30
CA ASP A 60 14.60 2.42 -5.09
C ASP A 60 13.97 1.12 -4.59
N LEU A 61 12.66 1.00 -4.85
CA LEU A 61 11.80 -0.01 -4.25
C LEU A 61 11.16 -0.87 -5.34
N LEU A 62 11.25 -2.18 -5.20
CA LEU A 62 10.61 -3.15 -6.08
C LEU A 62 9.68 -4.08 -5.29
N VAL A 63 8.43 -4.15 -5.74
CA VAL A 63 7.45 -5.15 -5.30
C VAL A 63 7.04 -5.95 -6.54
N ASP A 64 7.44 -7.21 -6.64
CA ASP A 64 7.27 -8.03 -7.83
C ASP A 64 6.65 -9.39 -7.52
N ASN A 65 5.62 -9.74 -8.28
CA ASN A 65 4.99 -11.05 -8.17
C ASN A 65 4.53 -11.42 -6.75
N VAL A 66 4.08 -10.42 -5.99
CA VAL A 66 3.50 -10.61 -4.65
C VAL A 66 2.02 -10.93 -4.77
N LYS A 67 1.53 -11.86 -3.95
CA LYS A 67 0.11 -12.12 -3.76
C LYS A 67 -0.24 -11.72 -2.35
N GLN A 68 -1.27 -10.92 -2.21
CA GLN A 68 -1.77 -10.54 -0.91
C GLN A 68 -3.24 -10.89 -0.80
N ILE A 69 -3.61 -11.46 0.34
CA ILE A 69 -4.99 -11.81 0.65
C ILE A 69 -5.23 -11.46 2.11
N SER A 70 -6.12 -10.52 2.37
CA SER A 70 -6.50 -10.14 3.72
C SER A 70 -7.96 -9.68 3.74
N TRP A 71 -8.65 -10.01 4.81
CA TRP A 71 -10.04 -9.63 5.03
C TRP A 71 -10.24 -8.79 6.32
N ILE A 72 -9.14 -8.43 6.96
CA ILE A 72 -9.15 -7.71 8.23
C ILE A 72 -9.34 -6.21 7.97
N LEU A 73 -10.10 -5.54 8.79
CA LEU A 73 -10.33 -4.10 8.73
C LEU A 73 -9.00 -3.32 8.74
N ASN A 74 -8.87 -2.33 7.86
CA ASN A 74 -7.64 -1.56 7.61
C ASN A 74 -6.46 -2.42 7.11
N SER A 75 -6.73 -3.54 6.45
CA SER A 75 -5.68 -4.32 5.81
C SER A 75 -5.40 -3.83 4.39
N ASP A 76 -4.95 -2.59 4.27
CA ASP A 76 -4.47 -2.06 3.00
C ASP A 76 -3.37 -2.96 2.44
N GLY A 77 -3.26 -3.01 1.14
CA GLY A 77 -2.29 -3.83 0.45
C GLY A 77 -0.88 -3.29 0.51
N LEU A 78 -0.68 -2.26 -0.24
CA LEU A 78 0.59 -1.57 -0.37
C LEU A 78 0.40 -0.07 -0.21
N ASP A 79 1.02 0.48 0.81
CA ASP A 79 1.07 1.91 1.08
C ASP A 79 2.43 2.50 0.72
N VAL A 80 2.47 3.25 -0.36
CA VAL A 80 3.64 4.01 -0.77
C VAL A 80 3.54 5.40 -0.16
N CYS A 81 4.28 5.62 0.94
CA CYS A 81 4.24 6.85 1.71
C CYS A 81 5.53 7.65 1.53
N ASN A 82 5.45 8.85 0.92
CA ASN A 82 6.61 9.73 0.79
C ASN A 82 7.86 9.02 0.25
N SER A 83 7.69 8.17 -0.73
CA SER A 83 8.74 7.33 -1.29
C SER A 83 8.88 7.57 -2.79
N ARG A 84 10.02 7.24 -3.37
CA ARG A 84 10.31 7.48 -4.77
C ARG A 84 11.02 6.31 -5.46
N GLU A 85 10.98 6.33 -6.78
CA GLU A 85 11.56 5.25 -7.60
C GLU A 85 10.97 3.89 -7.21
N VAL A 86 9.63 3.82 -7.19
CA VAL A 86 8.88 2.64 -6.76
C VAL A 86 8.34 1.91 -7.98
N ARG A 87 8.60 0.62 -8.05
CA ARG A 87 8.04 -0.27 -9.07
C ARG A 87 7.25 -1.38 -8.42
N VAL A 88 5.98 -1.49 -8.80
CA VAL A 88 5.07 -2.55 -8.37
C VAL A 88 4.60 -3.27 -9.62
N ARG A 89 4.84 -4.57 -9.72
CA ARG A 89 4.47 -5.30 -10.93
C ARG A 89 4.07 -6.75 -10.69
N ASN A 90 3.22 -7.25 -11.57
CA ASN A 90 2.81 -8.66 -11.59
C ASN A 90 2.18 -9.12 -10.27
N CYS A 91 1.56 -8.21 -9.53
CA CYS A 91 1.01 -8.48 -8.21
C CYS A 91 -0.48 -8.75 -8.24
N PHE A 92 -0.94 -9.49 -7.25
CA PHE A 92 -2.36 -9.71 -6.97
C PHE A 92 -2.68 -9.25 -5.55
N PHE A 93 -3.69 -8.39 -5.42
CA PHE A 93 -4.17 -7.87 -4.15
C PHE A 93 -5.65 -8.19 -3.98
N ARG A 94 -5.97 -8.85 -2.91
CA ARG A 94 -7.34 -9.08 -2.44
C ARG A 94 -7.42 -8.62 -0.99
N ASN A 95 -7.98 -7.46 -0.77
CA ASN A 95 -7.96 -6.77 0.51
C ASN A 95 -9.36 -6.45 1.02
N TYR A 96 -9.49 -6.27 2.33
CA TYR A 96 -10.70 -5.64 2.86
C TYR A 96 -10.71 -4.15 2.54
N ASP A 97 -9.59 -3.47 2.76
CA ASP A 97 -9.40 -2.04 2.53
C ASP A 97 -8.67 -1.76 1.19
N ASP A 98 -8.01 -0.62 1.04
CA ASP A 98 -7.35 -0.21 -0.20
C ASP A 98 -6.29 -1.23 -0.67
N CYS A 99 -6.17 -1.46 -1.99
CA CYS A 99 -5.15 -2.38 -2.49
C CYS A 99 -3.79 -1.71 -2.65
N ILE A 100 -3.71 -0.62 -3.40
CA ILE A 100 -2.47 0.13 -3.60
C ILE A 100 -2.74 1.61 -3.42
N THR A 101 -2.07 2.22 -2.45
CA THR A 101 -2.24 3.64 -2.14
C THR A 101 -0.93 4.41 -2.25
N ILE A 102 -1.02 5.63 -2.78
CA ILE A 102 0.10 6.56 -2.90
C ILE A 102 -0.20 7.76 -2.00
N LYS A 103 0.54 7.90 -0.91
CA LYS A 103 0.26 8.85 0.17
C LYS A 103 1.42 9.83 0.37
N ASN A 104 1.10 11.07 0.69
CA ASN A 104 2.07 12.06 1.16
C ASN A 104 1.73 12.45 2.59
N GLN A 105 2.17 11.64 3.53
CA GLN A 105 1.86 11.82 4.95
C GLN A 105 2.70 12.92 5.61
N GLU A 106 2.28 13.39 6.76
CA GLU A 106 3.03 14.34 7.58
C GLU A 106 4.41 13.80 8.01
N LEU A 107 5.31 14.69 8.35
CA LEU A 107 6.70 14.41 8.69
C LEU A 107 7.48 13.79 7.52
N ALA A 108 7.07 14.11 6.31
CA ALA A 108 7.75 13.69 5.09
C ALA A 108 9.20 14.19 5.04
N LYS A 109 10.10 13.32 4.62
CA LYS A 109 11.47 13.69 4.29
C LYS A 109 11.66 13.92 2.80
N MET A 110 10.70 13.45 2.01
CA MET A 110 10.65 13.61 0.56
C MET A 110 9.20 13.59 0.08
N GLY A 111 8.95 14.05 -1.12
CA GLY A 111 7.67 13.84 -1.79
C GLY A 111 7.48 12.39 -2.21
N CYS A 112 6.34 12.08 -2.77
CA CYS A 112 6.08 10.79 -3.40
C CYS A 112 6.18 10.96 -4.92
N GLU A 113 7.12 10.27 -5.57
CA GLU A 113 7.36 10.45 -6.99
C GLU A 113 7.92 9.21 -7.70
N ASP A 114 7.77 9.20 -9.03
CA ASP A 114 8.28 8.15 -9.89
C ASP A 114 7.78 6.76 -9.45
N VAL A 115 6.45 6.64 -9.34
CA VAL A 115 5.77 5.40 -8.96
C VAL A 115 5.14 4.76 -10.19
N LEU A 116 5.58 3.56 -10.53
CA LEU A 116 5.00 2.75 -11.60
C LEU A 116 4.34 1.50 -11.00
N VAL A 117 3.06 1.35 -11.26
CA VAL A 117 2.27 0.15 -10.96
C VAL A 117 1.83 -0.48 -12.27
N GLU A 118 2.26 -1.70 -12.54
CA GLU A 118 1.95 -2.36 -13.81
C GLU A 118 1.61 -3.84 -13.68
N ASN A 119 0.75 -4.32 -14.56
CA ASN A 119 0.33 -5.72 -14.62
C ASN A 119 -0.19 -6.24 -13.28
N CYS A 120 -0.88 -5.41 -12.52
CA CYS A 120 -1.43 -5.78 -11.22
C CYS A 120 -2.93 -6.01 -11.31
N VAL A 121 -3.41 -6.89 -10.46
CA VAL A 121 -4.83 -7.21 -10.33
C VAL A 121 -5.25 -6.94 -8.90
N GLY A 122 -6.36 -6.22 -8.73
CA GLY A 122 -6.85 -5.86 -7.41
C GLY A 122 -8.35 -6.14 -7.23
N TRP A 123 -8.69 -6.46 -6.00
CA TRP A 123 -10.04 -6.65 -5.48
C TRP A 123 -10.10 -6.09 -4.07
N THR A 124 -11.04 -5.23 -3.78
CA THR A 124 -11.28 -4.74 -2.42
C THR A 124 -12.73 -4.93 -2.01
N ASP A 125 -12.95 -5.18 -0.73
CA ASP A 125 -14.29 -5.39 -0.19
C ASP A 125 -14.98 -4.10 0.24
N CYS A 126 -14.24 -3.04 0.60
CA CYS A 126 -14.89 -1.82 1.08
C CYS A 126 -14.22 -0.50 0.67
N ALA A 127 -13.15 -0.52 -0.12
CA ALA A 127 -12.40 0.70 -0.40
C ALA A 127 -12.00 0.82 -1.88
N ASN A 128 -10.75 1.18 -2.19
CA ASN A 128 -10.28 1.41 -3.56
C ASN A 128 -9.17 0.45 -3.96
N VAL A 129 -9.19 -0.03 -5.21
CA VAL A 129 -8.07 -0.82 -5.71
C VAL A 129 -6.84 0.04 -5.95
N PHE A 130 -7.01 1.23 -6.49
CA PHE A 130 -5.93 2.20 -6.71
C PHE A 130 -6.36 3.56 -6.19
N LEU A 131 -5.58 4.13 -5.28
CA LEU A 131 -5.90 5.41 -4.66
C LEU A 131 -4.66 6.32 -4.59
N VAL A 132 -4.82 7.57 -4.98
CA VAL A 132 -3.75 8.58 -4.91
C VAL A 132 -4.23 9.75 -4.09
N GLY A 133 -3.44 10.13 -3.08
CA GLY A 133 -3.67 11.32 -2.27
C GLY A 133 -4.44 11.17 -0.96
N PRO A 134 -4.82 9.95 -0.51
CA PRO A 134 -5.46 9.84 0.80
C PRO A 134 -4.46 10.17 1.92
N GLU A 135 -4.97 10.64 3.04
CA GLU A 135 -4.17 10.96 4.23
C GLU A 135 -2.95 11.87 3.93
N CYS A 136 -3.06 12.71 2.91
CA CYS A 136 -2.03 13.68 2.62
C CYS A 136 -1.95 14.70 3.76
N GLY A 137 -0.75 14.82 4.31
CA GLY A 137 -0.47 15.77 5.37
C GLY A 137 -0.63 17.21 4.92
N THR A 138 -0.92 18.09 5.87
CA THR A 138 -1.04 19.54 5.65
C THR A 138 0.31 20.25 5.72
N SER A 139 1.41 19.53 5.57
CA SER A 139 2.76 20.10 5.61
C SER A 139 2.86 21.32 4.70
N ARG A 140 3.27 22.44 5.26
CA ARG A 140 3.53 23.67 4.50
C ARG A 140 4.89 23.65 3.79
N GLU A 141 5.62 22.55 3.88
CA GLU A 141 6.94 22.41 3.24
C GLU A 141 6.76 21.96 1.77
N PRO A 142 6.84 22.90 0.81
CA PRO A 142 6.55 22.57 -0.60
C PRO A 142 7.53 21.56 -1.20
N ARG A 143 8.70 21.42 -0.63
CA ARG A 143 9.74 20.52 -1.15
C ARG A 143 9.45 19.05 -0.87
N THR A 144 8.59 18.77 0.07
CA THR A 144 8.24 17.40 0.46
C THR A 144 6.74 17.12 0.34
N ASN A 145 5.92 18.15 0.14
CA ASN A 145 4.48 18.03 0.04
C ASN A 145 4.02 17.95 -1.41
N TYR A 146 4.36 16.85 -2.08
CA TYR A 146 3.89 16.59 -3.43
C TYR A 146 3.78 15.11 -3.75
N ILE A 147 2.88 14.80 -4.69
CA ILE A 147 2.80 13.51 -5.38
C ILE A 147 2.90 13.82 -6.87
N ARG A 148 3.80 13.15 -7.58
CA ARG A 148 3.96 13.33 -9.04
C ARG A 148 4.51 12.10 -9.74
N ASN A 149 4.35 12.04 -11.07
CA ASN A 149 4.83 10.94 -11.92
C ASN A 149 4.36 9.58 -11.41
N VAL A 150 3.05 9.44 -11.14
CA VAL A 150 2.41 8.19 -10.76
C VAL A 150 1.73 7.61 -11.99
N THR A 151 2.03 6.36 -12.29
CA THR A 151 1.47 5.65 -13.44
C THR A 151 0.90 4.31 -13.03
N PHE A 152 -0.36 4.06 -13.38
CA PHE A 152 -0.97 2.74 -13.36
C PHE A 152 -1.13 2.26 -14.80
N ARG A 153 -0.58 1.09 -15.12
CA ARG A 153 -0.56 0.56 -16.48
C ARG A 153 -0.89 -0.93 -16.52
N ASN A 154 -1.74 -1.33 -17.47
CA ASN A 154 -2.15 -2.72 -17.66
C ASN A 154 -2.65 -3.39 -16.36
N CYS A 155 -3.41 -2.66 -15.56
CA CYS A 155 -3.95 -3.13 -14.30
C CYS A 155 -5.43 -3.50 -14.46
N ILE A 156 -5.89 -4.45 -13.66
CA ILE A 156 -7.27 -4.93 -13.67
C ILE A 156 -7.88 -4.70 -12.29
N VAL A 157 -9.04 -4.04 -12.27
CA VAL A 157 -9.91 -3.98 -11.09
C VAL A 157 -10.97 -5.06 -11.27
N LEU A 158 -10.94 -6.07 -10.41
CA LEU A 158 -11.92 -7.14 -10.43
C LEU A 158 -13.19 -6.72 -9.70
N GLU A 159 -13.04 -6.10 -8.55
CA GLU A 159 -14.15 -5.58 -7.76
C GLU A 159 -13.70 -4.41 -6.88
N THR A 160 -14.59 -3.45 -6.75
CA THR A 160 -14.52 -2.36 -5.79
C THR A 160 -15.97 -2.01 -5.43
N PRO A 161 -16.32 -1.83 -4.15
CA PRO A 161 -17.68 -1.46 -3.80
C PRO A 161 -17.98 -0.08 -4.38
N THR A 162 -19.16 0.05 -4.95
CA THR A 162 -19.69 1.35 -5.32
C THR A 162 -20.06 2.11 -4.04
N LEU A 163 -19.21 2.99 -3.59
CA LEU A 163 -19.46 3.85 -2.41
C LEU A 163 -20.65 4.82 -2.56
N TYR A 164 -21.46 4.64 -3.60
CA TYR A 164 -22.57 5.52 -3.91
C TYR A 164 -23.96 4.96 -3.62
N ASP A 165 -24.05 3.74 -3.15
CA ASP A 165 -25.34 3.18 -2.76
C ASP A 165 -25.56 3.31 -1.26
N ASN A 166 -25.78 4.50 -0.73
CA ASN A 166 -26.42 4.58 0.59
C ASN A 166 -26.48 5.99 1.19
N LYS A 167 -26.77 6.99 0.37
CA LYS A 167 -27.22 8.27 0.95
C LYS A 167 -28.55 8.72 0.38
N GLU A 168 -29.41 7.79 0.05
CA GLU A 168 -30.84 8.03 -0.01
C GLU A 168 -31.44 7.42 1.25
N GLY A 169 -31.63 8.23 2.28
CA GLY A 169 -32.38 7.77 3.44
C GLY A 169 -32.04 8.39 4.78
N ASP A 170 -31.48 9.57 4.83
CA ASP A 170 -31.44 10.33 6.08
C ASP A 170 -31.97 11.74 5.88
N GLU A 171 -33.25 11.79 5.48
CA GLU A 171 -34.11 12.94 5.68
C GLU A 171 -35.01 12.62 6.87
N GLY A 172 -34.59 13.02 8.06
CA GLY A 172 -35.36 12.91 9.28
C GLY A 172 -34.81 13.82 10.34
#